data_d8feb3c3015de5eff3294876b5764e9e
#
_entry.id   d8feb3c3015de5eff3294876b5764e9e
#
_cell.length_a   1.000
_cell.length_b   1.000
_cell.length_c   1.000
_cell.angle_alpha   90.00
_cell.angle_beta   90.00
_cell.angle_gamma   90.00
#
_symmetry.space_group_name_H-M   'P 1'
#
loop_
_entity.id
_entity.type
_entity.pdbx_description
1 polymer ?
#
loop_
_entity_poly.entity_id
_entity_poly.type
_entity_poly.pdbx_seq_one_letter_code
_entity_poly.pdbx_strand_id
1 'polypeptide(L)'
;EFGLSVDTKNNYYHVTVRKKSPKEVTLYEMGETVSENVLMAAAMTEGTTIIRNISSNYMVQDMCFFLEKLGARIEGIGTNTLTVHGVKDVEKNITYAPSEDPIEAFSFISAAITTNSRITVKRCPIEFLRVELLRLEKMGCKFRISKPYKAENGRTDLVDITTLESDNLKAPEDKILALTHPGINMDNLPFFAPIVARARGTTLIHDWSYEDRALYLTELRKLGVDVRLADPHRLYISGP
;
A
#
# COMPACT_ATOMS: atom_id res chain seq x y z
N GLU A 1 15.39 17.29 -11.07
CA GLU A 1 14.51 18.22 -11.78
C GLU A 1 14.15 19.46 -10.95
N PHE A 2 14.08 19.32 -9.63
CA PHE A 2 13.93 20.48 -8.72
C PHE A 2 15.21 21.32 -8.54
N GLY A 3 16.14 21.27 -9.49
CA GLY A 3 17.38 22.06 -9.44
C GLY A 3 18.37 21.60 -8.36
N LEU A 4 18.28 20.35 -7.93
CA LEU A 4 19.24 19.74 -7.03
C LEU A 4 20.41 19.16 -7.82
N SER A 5 21.63 19.45 -7.37
CA SER A 5 22.86 18.77 -7.78
C SER A 5 23.42 18.05 -6.55
N VAL A 6 23.71 16.77 -6.70
CA VAL A 6 24.27 15.94 -5.64
C VAL A 6 25.64 15.46 -6.08
N ASP A 7 26.68 15.83 -5.36
CA ASP A 7 28.05 15.39 -5.55
C ASP A 7 28.50 14.58 -4.35
N THR A 8 29.23 13.49 -4.58
CA THR A 8 29.82 12.69 -3.49
C THR A 8 31.29 13.05 -3.31
N LYS A 9 31.64 13.54 -2.14
CA LYS A 9 33.02 13.89 -1.80
C LYS A 9 33.32 13.51 -0.34
N ASN A 10 34.43 12.81 -0.12
CA ASN A 10 34.88 12.40 1.23
C ASN A 10 33.81 11.64 2.03
N ASN A 11 33.11 10.70 1.43
CA ASN A 11 31.99 9.95 2.04
C ASN A 11 30.78 10.80 2.48
N TYR A 12 30.67 12.03 2.02
CA TYR A 12 29.53 12.90 2.24
C TYR A 12 28.82 13.25 0.93
N TYR A 13 27.51 13.40 0.98
CA TYR A 13 26.72 13.96 -0.10
C TYR A 13 26.71 15.49 0.02
N HIS A 14 27.25 16.18 -0.98
CA HIS A 14 27.16 17.62 -1.11
C HIS A 14 25.96 17.96 -1.99
N VAL A 15 24.92 18.50 -1.38
CA VAL A 15 23.68 18.87 -2.09
C VAL A 15 23.68 20.38 -2.32
N THR A 16 23.63 20.77 -3.59
CA THR A 16 23.51 22.17 -3.99
C THR A 16 22.14 22.40 -4.62
N VAL A 17 21.44 23.44 -4.18
CA VAL A 17 20.15 23.84 -4.72
C VAL A 17 20.32 25.02 -5.65
N ARG A 18 20.00 24.85 -6.95
CA ARG A 18 19.89 25.94 -7.91
C ARG A 18 18.42 26.39 -7.99
N LYS A 19 18.16 27.56 -8.59
CA LYS A 19 16.79 28.05 -8.76
C LYS A 19 15.91 27.01 -9.44
N LYS A 20 14.73 26.77 -8.88
CA LYS A 20 13.80 25.72 -9.29
C LYS A 20 12.57 26.27 -9.98
N SER A 21 12.04 25.53 -10.93
CA SER A 21 10.64 25.58 -11.37
C SER A 21 10.36 24.42 -12.31
N PRO A 22 10.26 23.17 -11.84
CA PRO A 22 9.82 22.11 -12.72
C PRO A 22 8.35 22.37 -13.05
N LYS A 23 8.04 22.37 -14.35
CA LYS A 23 6.66 22.38 -14.85
C LYS A 23 6.09 20.97 -14.89
N GLU A 24 6.93 20.00 -15.14
CA GLU A 24 6.59 18.58 -15.24
C GLU A 24 7.75 17.73 -14.71
N VAL A 25 7.41 16.70 -13.95
CA VAL A 25 8.33 15.70 -13.40
C VAL A 25 7.74 14.33 -13.67
N THR A 26 8.52 13.44 -14.29
CA THR A 26 8.15 12.04 -14.46
C THR A 26 9.01 11.19 -13.54
N LEU A 27 8.37 10.41 -12.65
CA LEU A 27 9.08 9.49 -11.76
C LEU A 27 9.49 8.25 -12.54
N TYR A 28 10.67 7.73 -12.21
CA TYR A 28 11.19 6.52 -12.84
C TYR A 28 10.39 5.29 -12.44
N GLU A 29 9.89 5.28 -11.19
CA GLU A 29 9.10 4.20 -10.63
C GLU A 29 7.96 4.74 -9.75
N MET A 30 6.93 3.92 -9.52
CA MET A 30 5.79 4.22 -8.65
C MET A 30 6.07 3.90 -7.17
N GLY A 31 7.27 4.24 -6.67
CA GLY A 31 7.60 4.05 -5.26
C GLY A 31 6.92 5.10 -4.37
N GLU A 32 6.50 4.69 -3.18
CA GLU A 32 5.87 5.58 -2.19
C GLU A 32 6.83 6.69 -1.77
N THR A 33 8.03 6.32 -1.29
CA THR A 33 9.01 7.28 -0.77
C THR A 33 9.44 8.32 -1.79
N VAL A 34 9.67 7.94 -3.05
CA VAL A 34 10.01 8.90 -4.11
C VAL A 34 8.83 9.80 -4.43
N SER A 35 7.61 9.25 -4.42
CA SER A 35 6.37 10.01 -4.64
C SER A 35 6.15 11.07 -3.57
N GLU A 36 6.30 10.72 -2.30
CA GLU A 36 6.14 11.62 -1.17
C GLU A 36 7.18 12.75 -1.18
N ASN A 37 8.45 12.43 -1.45
CA ASN A 37 9.51 13.43 -1.52
C ASN A 37 9.29 14.43 -2.66
N VAL A 38 8.89 13.98 -3.85
CA VAL A 38 8.60 14.85 -4.98
C VAL A 38 7.36 15.69 -4.72
N LEU A 39 6.33 15.10 -4.09
CA LEU A 39 5.10 15.79 -3.72
C LEU A 39 5.36 16.91 -2.71
N MET A 40 6.13 16.66 -1.66
CA MET A 40 6.55 17.69 -0.70
C MET A 40 7.34 18.82 -1.37
N ALA A 41 8.28 18.46 -2.26
CA ALA A 41 9.07 19.44 -2.99
C ALA A 41 8.20 20.31 -3.92
N ALA A 42 7.21 19.69 -4.59
CA ALA A 42 6.27 20.42 -5.45
C ALA A 42 5.35 21.34 -4.64
N ALA A 43 4.82 20.86 -3.51
CA ALA A 43 3.95 21.64 -2.64
C ALA A 43 4.63 22.90 -2.08
N MET A 44 5.95 22.85 -1.85
CA MET A 44 6.78 23.96 -1.38
C MET A 44 7.43 24.77 -2.51
N THR A 45 7.04 24.55 -3.75
CA THR A 45 7.55 25.28 -4.91
C THR A 45 6.43 26.12 -5.51
N GLU A 46 6.56 27.44 -5.46
CA GLU A 46 5.56 28.35 -6.02
C GLU A 46 5.33 28.08 -7.51
N GLY A 47 4.06 28.00 -7.90
CA GLY A 47 3.63 27.71 -9.26
C GLY A 47 2.98 26.31 -9.38
N THR A 48 2.90 25.83 -10.62
CA THR A 48 2.24 24.55 -10.93
C THR A 48 3.27 23.51 -11.38
N THR A 49 3.26 22.35 -10.74
CA THR A 49 4.06 21.18 -11.11
C THR A 49 3.15 20.01 -11.44
N ILE A 50 3.31 19.39 -12.61
CA ILE A 50 2.67 18.14 -12.97
C ILE A 50 3.63 17.00 -12.63
N ILE A 51 3.16 16.03 -11.83
CA ILE A 51 3.95 14.85 -11.44
C ILE A 51 3.31 13.64 -12.10
N ARG A 52 4.08 12.94 -12.96
CA ARG A 52 3.64 11.73 -13.67
C ARG A 52 4.27 10.49 -13.07
N ASN A 53 3.59 9.36 -13.22
CA ASN A 53 4.00 8.05 -12.71
C ASN A 53 4.19 8.04 -11.18
N ILE A 54 3.37 8.85 -10.49
CA ILE A 54 3.35 8.90 -9.02
C ILE A 54 2.54 7.73 -8.45
N SER A 55 2.95 7.20 -7.30
CA SER A 55 2.15 6.19 -6.60
C SER A 55 0.81 6.77 -6.15
N SER A 56 -0.26 5.98 -6.34
CA SER A 56 -1.62 6.31 -5.88
C SER A 56 -2.00 5.56 -4.60
N ASN A 57 -1.02 5.00 -3.87
CA ASN A 57 -1.25 4.26 -2.64
C ASN A 57 -1.74 5.18 -1.50
N TYR A 58 -2.30 4.58 -0.44
CA TYR A 58 -2.93 5.30 0.67
C TYR A 58 -2.00 6.33 1.33
N MET A 59 -0.71 6.01 1.52
CA MET A 59 0.28 6.92 2.12
C MET A 59 0.45 8.20 1.30
N VAL A 60 0.56 8.08 -0.02
CA VAL A 60 0.70 9.22 -0.93
C VAL A 60 -0.59 10.05 -0.99
N GLN A 61 -1.76 9.40 -0.95
CA GLN A 61 -3.04 10.11 -0.89
C GLN A 61 -3.18 10.87 0.44
N ASP A 62 -2.80 10.24 1.55
CA ASP A 62 -2.85 10.87 2.87
C ASP A 62 -1.89 12.07 2.95
N MET A 63 -0.68 11.94 2.39
CA MET A 63 0.25 13.06 2.24
C MET A 63 -0.36 14.20 1.42
N CYS A 64 -1.09 13.91 0.35
CA CYS A 64 -1.81 14.94 -0.42
C CYS A 64 -2.81 15.69 0.47
N PHE A 65 -3.62 14.97 1.26
CA PHE A 65 -4.61 15.57 2.16
C PHE A 65 -3.97 16.43 3.24
N PHE A 66 -2.83 16.00 3.76
CA PHE A 66 -2.04 16.78 4.70
C PHE A 66 -1.50 18.07 4.05
N LEU A 67 -0.92 17.99 2.86
CA LEU A 67 -0.38 19.14 2.14
C LEU A 67 -1.46 20.15 1.71
N GLU A 68 -2.68 19.66 1.40
CA GLU A 68 -3.82 20.55 1.17
C GLU A 68 -4.20 21.34 2.43
N LYS A 69 -4.08 20.73 3.61
CA LYS A 69 -4.26 21.47 4.88
C LYS A 69 -3.18 22.52 5.14
N LEU A 70 -1.98 22.32 4.60
CA LEU A 70 -0.90 23.31 4.64
C LEU A 70 -1.06 24.44 3.61
N GLY A 71 -2.07 24.36 2.73
CA GLY A 71 -2.41 25.39 1.77
C GLY A 71 -2.07 25.08 0.31
N ALA A 72 -1.43 23.96 0.00
CA ALA A 72 -1.25 23.51 -1.37
C ALA A 72 -2.62 23.10 -1.98
N ARG A 73 -2.77 23.23 -3.31
CA ARG A 73 -3.91 22.67 -4.03
C ARG A 73 -3.42 21.54 -4.91
N ILE A 74 -4.04 20.35 -4.77
CA ILE A 74 -3.60 19.14 -5.46
C ILE A 74 -4.78 18.54 -6.22
N GLU A 75 -4.62 18.34 -7.53
CA GLU A 75 -5.60 17.71 -8.40
C GLU A 75 -5.12 16.32 -8.83
N GLY A 76 -6.05 15.38 -9.02
CA GLY A 76 -5.77 14.02 -9.47
C GLY A 76 -5.40 13.05 -8.35
N ILE A 77 -5.67 13.38 -7.08
CA ILE A 77 -5.40 12.50 -5.92
C ILE A 77 -6.06 11.13 -6.16
N GLY A 78 -5.29 10.06 -5.93
CA GLY A 78 -5.71 8.68 -6.19
C GLY A 78 -5.45 8.20 -7.64
N THR A 79 -4.83 9.05 -8.47
CA THR A 79 -4.38 8.66 -9.82
C THR A 79 -2.85 8.65 -9.91
N ASN A 80 -2.32 8.18 -11.04
CA ASN A 80 -0.88 8.16 -11.30
C ASN A 80 -0.31 9.50 -11.82
N THR A 81 -1.13 10.54 -11.84
CA THR A 81 -0.72 11.88 -12.29
C THR A 81 -1.33 12.92 -11.38
N LEU A 82 -0.50 13.73 -10.73
CA LEU A 82 -0.95 14.84 -9.89
C LEU A 82 -0.57 16.17 -10.52
N THR A 83 -1.46 17.16 -10.37
CA THR A 83 -1.17 18.57 -10.62
C THR A 83 -1.12 19.29 -9.29
N VAL A 84 0.07 19.75 -8.91
CA VAL A 84 0.33 20.40 -7.63
C VAL A 84 0.52 21.89 -7.84
N HIS A 85 -0.34 22.69 -7.21
CA HIS A 85 -0.19 24.14 -7.10
C HIS A 85 0.46 24.44 -5.75
N GLY A 86 1.77 24.61 -5.80
CA GLY A 86 2.58 24.82 -4.60
C GLY A 86 2.45 26.24 -4.05
N VAL A 87 2.79 26.38 -2.78
CA VAL A 87 2.72 27.63 -2.03
C VAL A 87 4.11 28.08 -1.57
N LYS A 88 4.28 29.38 -1.40
CA LYS A 88 5.52 29.94 -0.88
C LYS A 88 5.62 29.78 0.64
N ASP A 89 4.50 30.00 1.32
CA ASP A 89 4.39 29.92 2.77
C ASP A 89 3.28 28.92 3.12
N VAL A 90 3.54 28.08 4.10
CA VAL A 90 2.58 27.08 4.58
C VAL A 90 1.91 27.55 5.86
N GLU A 91 0.66 27.12 6.07
CA GLU A 91 0.00 27.23 7.38
C GLU A 91 0.78 26.44 8.42
N LYS A 92 1.05 27.04 9.57
CA LYS A 92 1.94 26.47 10.59
C LYS A 92 1.20 25.83 11.77
N ASN A 93 -0.05 26.21 11.97
CA ASN A 93 -0.86 25.75 13.11
C ASN A 93 -2.03 24.91 12.62
N ILE A 94 -1.75 23.66 12.25
CA ILE A 94 -2.78 22.74 11.80
C ILE A 94 -2.86 21.51 12.73
N THR A 95 -4.05 20.94 12.80
CA THR A 95 -4.27 19.60 13.35
C THR A 95 -4.68 18.68 12.21
N TYR A 96 -4.05 17.53 12.14
CA TYR A 96 -4.31 16.52 11.13
C TYR A 96 -4.36 15.13 11.76
N ALA A 97 -5.37 14.34 11.39
CA ALA A 97 -5.46 12.92 11.72
C ALA A 97 -5.08 12.12 10.47
N PRO A 98 -3.99 11.34 10.49
CA PRO A 98 -3.62 10.46 9.38
C PRO A 98 -4.72 9.44 9.07
N SER A 99 -4.70 8.94 7.84
CA SER A 99 -5.55 7.80 7.45
C SER A 99 -5.21 6.55 8.24
N GLU A 100 -6.21 5.69 8.42
CA GLU A 100 -6.03 4.35 9.00
C GLU A 100 -5.16 3.49 8.07
N ASP A 101 -4.42 2.56 8.66
CA ASP A 101 -3.51 1.67 7.98
C ASP A 101 -4.23 0.42 7.44
N PRO A 102 -4.31 0.23 6.09
CA PRO A 102 -4.91 -0.97 5.50
C PRO A 102 -4.07 -2.23 5.75
N ILE A 103 -2.75 -2.09 5.96
CA ILE A 103 -1.85 -3.21 6.20
C ILE A 103 -2.11 -3.79 7.59
N GLU A 104 -2.22 -2.92 8.60
CA GLU A 104 -2.60 -3.33 9.96
C GLU A 104 -3.99 -4.00 9.94
N ALA A 105 -4.98 -3.39 9.28
CA ALA A 105 -6.31 -3.97 9.15
C ALA A 105 -6.28 -5.36 8.50
N PHE A 106 -5.53 -5.53 7.41
CA PHE A 106 -5.42 -6.80 6.71
C PHE A 106 -4.68 -7.87 7.52
N SER A 107 -3.69 -7.49 8.34
CA SER A 107 -2.99 -8.42 9.23
C SER A 107 -3.94 -9.10 10.23
N PHE A 108 -4.84 -8.32 10.84
CA PHE A 108 -5.88 -8.87 11.74
C PHE A 108 -6.91 -9.73 11.00
N ILE A 109 -7.32 -9.32 9.79
CA ILE A 109 -8.22 -10.12 8.94
C ILE A 109 -7.56 -11.45 8.61
N SER A 110 -6.29 -11.44 8.20
CA SER A 110 -5.50 -12.65 7.91
C SER A 110 -5.40 -13.57 9.11
N ALA A 111 -5.03 -13.03 10.28
CA ALA A 111 -4.94 -13.81 11.52
C ALA A 111 -6.27 -14.46 11.87
N ALA A 112 -7.37 -13.74 11.75
CA ALA A 112 -8.71 -14.26 12.03
C ALA A 112 -9.11 -15.38 11.06
N ILE A 113 -8.88 -15.21 9.75
CA ILE A 113 -9.17 -16.25 8.75
C ILE A 113 -8.28 -17.46 8.99
N THR A 114 -6.99 -17.27 9.26
CA THR A 114 -6.04 -18.36 9.51
C THR A 114 -6.43 -19.19 10.72
N THR A 115 -6.94 -18.57 11.77
CA THR A 115 -7.40 -19.25 13.00
C THR A 115 -8.86 -19.65 12.97
N ASN A 116 -9.56 -19.44 11.86
CA ASN A 116 -11.00 -19.65 11.70
C ASN A 116 -11.84 -18.93 12.76
N SER A 117 -11.46 -17.72 13.09
CA SER A 117 -12.03 -16.96 14.20
C SER A 117 -12.97 -15.86 13.70
N ARG A 118 -13.93 -15.53 14.54
CA ARG A 118 -14.83 -14.40 14.32
C ARG A 118 -14.34 -13.18 15.09
N ILE A 119 -13.85 -12.16 14.38
CA ILE A 119 -13.49 -10.87 14.94
C ILE A 119 -14.10 -9.74 14.10
N THR A 120 -14.20 -8.56 14.68
CA THR A 120 -14.54 -7.33 13.95
C THR A 120 -13.35 -6.39 14.00
N VAL A 121 -12.74 -6.18 12.84
CA VAL A 121 -11.73 -5.15 12.63
C VAL A 121 -12.45 -3.86 12.28
N LYS A 122 -12.31 -2.86 13.12
CA LYS A 122 -12.97 -1.56 12.95
C LYS A 122 -12.10 -0.60 12.15
N ARG A 123 -12.73 0.39 11.52
CA ARG A 123 -12.07 1.50 10.84
C ARG A 123 -11.16 1.04 9.70
N CYS A 124 -11.57 0.03 8.91
CA CYS A 124 -10.80 -0.46 7.77
C CYS A 124 -10.95 0.51 6.59
N PRO A 125 -9.85 1.03 6.00
CA PRO A 125 -9.89 1.89 4.83
C PRO A 125 -10.20 1.07 3.58
N ILE A 126 -11.49 0.95 3.28
CA ILE A 126 -12.06 -0.05 2.34
C ILE A 126 -11.48 0.05 0.94
N GLU A 127 -11.17 1.25 0.46
CA GLU A 127 -10.68 1.46 -0.90
C GLU A 127 -9.35 0.74 -1.14
N PHE A 128 -8.52 0.63 -0.12
CA PHE A 128 -7.21 -0.02 -0.17
C PHE A 128 -7.23 -1.50 0.20
N LEU A 129 -8.41 -2.09 0.38
CA LEU A 129 -8.61 -3.51 0.73
C LEU A 129 -9.49 -4.25 -0.28
N ARG A 130 -10.02 -3.59 -1.30
CA ARG A 130 -11.02 -4.16 -2.23
C ARG A 130 -10.51 -5.41 -2.95
N VAL A 131 -9.27 -5.38 -3.41
CA VAL A 131 -8.69 -6.50 -4.19
C VAL A 131 -8.36 -7.66 -3.27
N GLU A 132 -7.82 -7.39 -2.08
CA GLU A 132 -7.57 -8.38 -1.04
C GLU A 132 -8.86 -9.09 -0.64
N LEU A 133 -9.92 -8.34 -0.33
CA LEU A 133 -11.21 -8.90 0.04
C LEU A 133 -11.82 -9.71 -1.10
N LEU A 134 -11.76 -9.24 -2.34
CA LEU A 134 -12.23 -9.98 -3.50
C LEU A 134 -11.50 -11.33 -3.67
N ARG A 135 -10.16 -11.34 -3.45
CA ARG A 135 -9.38 -12.59 -3.48
C ARG A 135 -9.81 -13.55 -2.38
N LEU A 136 -10.01 -13.03 -1.17
CA LEU A 136 -10.48 -13.83 -0.04
C LEU A 136 -11.88 -14.41 -0.29
N GLU A 137 -12.81 -13.63 -0.83
CA GLU A 137 -14.15 -14.11 -1.20
C GLU A 137 -14.08 -15.26 -2.20
N LYS A 138 -13.27 -15.12 -3.26
CA LYS A 138 -13.06 -16.18 -4.26
C LYS A 138 -12.45 -17.44 -3.69
N MET A 139 -11.65 -17.32 -2.63
CA MET A 139 -11.11 -18.46 -1.88
C MET A 139 -12.14 -19.11 -0.95
N GLY A 140 -13.31 -18.52 -0.78
CA GLY A 140 -14.38 -19.01 0.09
C GLY A 140 -14.38 -18.42 1.50
N CYS A 141 -13.59 -17.37 1.75
CA CYS A 141 -13.65 -16.63 3.00
C CYS A 141 -14.99 -15.88 3.11
N LYS A 142 -15.54 -15.84 4.31
CA LYS A 142 -16.79 -15.16 4.62
C LYS A 142 -16.53 -13.98 5.55
N PHE A 143 -17.13 -12.85 5.24
CA PHE A 143 -17.10 -11.67 6.10
C PHE A 143 -18.33 -10.79 5.88
N ARG A 144 -18.60 -9.91 6.85
CA ARG A 144 -19.62 -8.87 6.76
C ARG A 144 -18.93 -7.52 6.78
N ILE A 145 -19.36 -6.63 5.90
CA ILE A 145 -18.86 -5.26 5.80
C ILE A 145 -19.97 -4.31 6.24
N SER A 146 -19.67 -3.38 7.12
CA SER A 146 -20.61 -2.34 7.56
C SER A 146 -20.93 -1.35 6.43
N LYS A 147 -21.88 -0.45 6.68
CA LYS A 147 -22.03 0.76 5.84
C LYS A 147 -20.75 1.61 5.99
N PRO A 148 -20.32 2.28 4.91
CA PRO A 148 -19.15 3.16 4.97
C PRO A 148 -19.43 4.41 5.81
N TYR A 149 -18.38 4.92 6.45
CA TYR A 149 -18.36 6.18 7.19
C TYR A 149 -17.01 6.88 6.99
N LYS A 150 -16.92 8.17 7.27
CA LYS A 150 -15.68 8.93 7.07
C LYS A 150 -14.71 8.79 8.23
N ALA A 151 -13.40 8.73 7.89
CA ALA A 151 -12.30 8.87 8.83
C ALA A 151 -12.28 10.29 9.44
N GLU A 152 -11.46 10.50 10.47
CA GLU A 152 -11.31 11.79 11.13
C GLU A 152 -10.73 12.86 10.18
N ASN A 153 -9.92 12.45 9.19
CA ASN A 153 -9.45 13.35 8.12
C ASN A 153 -10.55 13.84 7.17
N GLY A 154 -11.77 13.28 7.26
CA GLY A 154 -12.93 13.62 6.43
C GLY A 154 -12.84 13.17 4.96
N ARG A 155 -11.76 12.48 4.57
CA ARG A 155 -11.47 12.10 3.18
C ARG A 155 -11.58 10.59 2.95
N THR A 156 -10.99 9.79 3.83
CA THR A 156 -10.93 8.33 3.73
C THR A 156 -12.26 7.69 4.10
N ASP A 157 -12.74 6.76 3.27
CA ASP A 157 -13.92 5.95 3.57
C ASP A 157 -13.53 4.70 4.37
N LEU A 158 -14.15 4.55 5.52
CA LEU A 158 -13.94 3.46 6.45
C LEU A 158 -15.14 2.52 6.52
N VAL A 159 -14.87 1.26 6.83
CA VAL A 159 -15.88 0.25 7.17
C VAL A 159 -15.39 -0.58 8.36
N ASP A 160 -16.31 -1.26 9.02
CA ASP A 160 -15.99 -2.34 9.95
C ASP A 160 -16.13 -3.68 9.22
N ILE A 161 -15.13 -4.54 9.31
CA ILE A 161 -15.10 -5.85 8.67
C ILE A 161 -15.16 -6.93 9.75
N THR A 162 -16.22 -7.73 9.73
CA THR A 162 -16.37 -8.89 10.63
C THR A 162 -16.07 -10.18 9.87
N THR A 163 -15.01 -10.88 10.24
CA THR A 163 -14.71 -12.22 9.71
C THR A 163 -15.69 -13.25 10.26
N LEU A 164 -16.01 -14.24 9.44
CA LEU A 164 -16.89 -15.36 9.81
C LEU A 164 -16.15 -16.68 9.57
N GLU A 165 -16.55 -17.73 10.29
CA GLU A 165 -16.01 -19.07 10.11
C GLU A 165 -16.08 -19.51 8.64
N SER A 166 -14.97 -20.04 8.14
CA SER A 166 -14.75 -20.38 6.73
C SER A 166 -14.00 -21.70 6.63
N ASP A 167 -14.75 -22.82 6.65
CA ASP A 167 -14.19 -24.18 6.79
C ASP A 167 -13.67 -24.77 5.46
N ASN A 168 -14.15 -24.26 4.32
CA ASN A 168 -13.89 -24.84 3.00
C ASN A 168 -13.11 -23.88 2.10
N LEU A 169 -11.98 -23.38 2.59
CA LEU A 169 -11.12 -22.52 1.78
C LEU A 169 -10.50 -23.30 0.62
N LYS A 170 -10.41 -22.66 -0.55
CA LYS A 170 -9.78 -23.21 -1.75
C LYS A 170 -8.66 -22.31 -2.21
N ALA A 171 -7.62 -22.90 -2.74
CA ALA A 171 -6.58 -22.16 -3.44
C ALA A 171 -7.20 -21.31 -4.56
N PRO A 172 -6.73 -20.07 -4.79
CA PRO A 172 -7.21 -19.26 -5.90
C PRO A 172 -6.85 -19.92 -7.24
N GLU A 173 -7.66 -19.65 -8.28
CA GLU A 173 -7.43 -20.19 -9.63
C GLU A 173 -6.15 -19.63 -10.27
N ASP A 174 -5.72 -18.45 -9.86
CA ASP A 174 -4.51 -17.77 -10.33
C ASP A 174 -3.59 -17.45 -9.15
N LYS A 175 -2.34 -17.12 -9.45
CA LYS A 175 -1.35 -16.69 -8.47
C LYS A 175 -1.82 -15.47 -7.65
N ILE A 176 -1.30 -15.35 -6.44
CA ILE A 176 -1.38 -14.12 -5.66
C ILE A 176 -0.13 -13.31 -5.96
N LEU A 177 -0.34 -12.13 -6.54
CA LEU A 177 0.71 -11.23 -7.02
C LEU A 177 0.48 -9.84 -6.43
N ALA A 178 1.51 -9.28 -5.81
CA ALA A 178 1.50 -7.88 -5.40
C ALA A 178 1.63 -6.95 -6.62
N LEU A 179 0.90 -5.87 -6.61
CA LEU A 179 0.94 -4.83 -7.65
C LEU A 179 0.86 -3.45 -6.99
N THR A 180 1.28 -2.43 -7.72
CA THR A 180 1.02 -1.06 -7.31
C THR A 180 -0.50 -0.81 -7.20
N HIS A 181 -0.91 0.07 -6.26
CA HIS A 181 -2.33 0.39 -6.10
C HIS A 181 -2.95 0.78 -7.47
N PRO A 182 -4.17 0.28 -7.78
CA PRO A 182 -5.14 -0.43 -6.94
C PRO A 182 -5.01 -1.96 -6.89
N GLY A 183 -3.86 -2.54 -7.17
CA GLY A 183 -3.60 -3.96 -6.99
C GLY A 183 -3.43 -4.37 -5.52
N ILE A 184 -3.11 -5.65 -5.27
CA ILE A 184 -2.78 -6.13 -3.91
C ILE A 184 -1.55 -5.37 -3.41
N ASN A 185 -1.69 -4.75 -2.25
CA ASN A 185 -0.58 -4.04 -1.61
C ASN A 185 0.59 -5.02 -1.36
N MET A 186 1.81 -4.55 -1.69
CA MET A 186 3.03 -5.36 -1.55
C MET A 186 3.25 -5.86 -0.12
N ASP A 187 2.85 -5.07 0.88
CA ASP A 187 3.01 -5.42 2.28
C ASP A 187 1.86 -6.26 2.83
N ASN A 188 0.74 -6.33 2.10
CA ASN A 188 -0.35 -7.28 2.37
C ASN A 188 -0.06 -8.67 1.81
N LEU A 189 0.82 -8.80 0.81
CA LEU A 189 1.11 -10.07 0.15
C LEU A 189 1.52 -11.19 1.12
N PRO A 190 2.44 -10.96 2.09
CA PRO A 190 2.85 -12.01 3.03
C PRO A 190 1.71 -12.57 3.88
N PHE A 191 0.70 -11.76 4.18
CA PHE A 191 -0.44 -12.18 4.99
C PHE A 191 -1.37 -13.17 4.28
N PHE A 192 -1.26 -13.32 2.97
CA PHE A 192 -1.94 -14.39 2.26
C PHE A 192 -1.33 -15.77 2.54
N ALA A 193 -0.04 -15.85 2.87
CA ALA A 193 0.65 -17.12 3.06
C ALA A 193 0.01 -18.03 4.14
N PRO A 194 -0.30 -17.57 5.35
CA PRO A 194 -0.97 -18.38 6.34
C PRO A 194 -2.42 -18.74 5.94
N ILE A 195 -3.10 -17.90 5.18
CA ILE A 195 -4.46 -18.18 4.69
C ILE A 195 -4.42 -19.31 3.67
N VAL A 196 -3.52 -19.25 2.68
CA VAL A 196 -3.42 -20.29 1.65
C VAL A 196 -2.89 -21.61 2.19
N ALA A 197 -2.13 -21.59 3.30
CA ALA A 197 -1.71 -22.80 4.02
C ALA A 197 -2.91 -23.59 4.58
N ARG A 198 -4.07 -22.96 4.76
CA ARG A 198 -5.33 -23.59 5.16
C ARG A 198 -6.24 -23.94 3.98
N ALA A 199 -5.96 -23.40 2.81
CA ALA A 199 -6.83 -23.58 1.64
C ALA A 199 -6.49 -24.87 0.90
N ARG A 200 -7.51 -25.65 0.54
CA ARG A 200 -7.32 -26.87 -0.25
C ARG A 200 -6.72 -26.55 -1.61
N GLY A 201 -5.60 -27.16 -1.94
CA GLY A 201 -4.89 -27.01 -3.21
C GLY A 201 -3.57 -26.25 -3.05
N THR A 202 -2.95 -25.93 -4.17
CA THR A 202 -1.64 -25.28 -4.20
C THR A 202 -1.75 -23.85 -4.75
N THR A 203 -1.19 -22.89 -4.05
CA THR A 203 -1.17 -21.48 -4.43
C THR A 203 0.24 -21.05 -4.78
N LEU A 204 0.41 -20.35 -5.90
CA LEU A 204 1.63 -19.61 -6.21
C LEU A 204 1.54 -18.20 -5.63
N ILE A 205 2.46 -17.87 -4.72
CA ILE A 205 2.70 -16.49 -4.28
C ILE A 205 3.88 -15.95 -5.05
N HIS A 206 3.72 -14.76 -5.65
CA HIS A 206 4.75 -14.10 -6.42
C HIS A 206 5.03 -12.70 -5.84
N ASP A 207 6.16 -12.58 -5.15
CA ASP A 207 6.66 -11.35 -4.57
C ASP A 207 7.82 -10.81 -5.40
N TRP A 208 7.50 -10.01 -6.40
CA TRP A 208 8.49 -9.47 -7.34
C TRP A 208 9.12 -8.17 -6.86
N SER A 209 8.52 -7.53 -5.84
CA SER A 209 8.85 -6.13 -5.49
C SER A 209 10.10 -6.01 -4.64
N TYR A 210 10.41 -7.04 -3.85
CA TYR A 210 11.55 -7.03 -2.93
C TYR A 210 12.45 -8.25 -3.18
N GLU A 211 13.73 -7.99 -3.28
CA GLU A 211 14.73 -9.05 -3.41
C GLU A 211 14.67 -9.98 -2.19
N ASP A 212 14.64 -11.28 -2.46
CA ASP A 212 14.69 -12.35 -1.47
C ASP A 212 13.58 -12.34 -0.39
N ARG A 213 12.59 -11.45 -0.45
CA ARG A 213 11.52 -11.40 0.57
C ARG A 213 10.70 -12.69 0.62
N ALA A 214 10.53 -13.38 -0.49
CA ALA A 214 9.82 -14.67 -0.51
C ALA A 214 10.51 -15.75 0.34
N LEU A 215 11.82 -15.64 0.59
CA LEU A 215 12.57 -16.65 1.34
C LEU A 215 12.07 -16.86 2.76
N TYR A 216 11.69 -15.79 3.48
CA TYR A 216 11.24 -15.94 4.86
C TYR A 216 9.92 -16.72 4.98
N LEU A 217 9.10 -16.76 3.95
CA LEU A 217 7.88 -17.57 3.94
C LEU A 217 8.16 -19.07 3.97
N THR A 218 9.38 -19.49 3.65
CA THR A 218 9.80 -20.91 3.80
C THR A 218 9.86 -21.34 5.26
N GLU A 219 9.91 -20.41 6.20
CA GLU A 219 9.84 -20.66 7.64
C GLU A 219 8.52 -21.33 8.07
N LEU A 220 7.45 -21.19 7.28
CA LEU A 220 6.19 -21.90 7.50
C LEU A 220 6.36 -23.43 7.50
N ARG A 221 7.44 -23.96 6.91
CA ARG A 221 7.78 -25.39 7.01
C ARG A 221 7.97 -25.84 8.44
N LYS A 222 8.46 -24.97 9.33
CA LYS A 222 8.62 -25.26 10.76
C LYS A 222 7.29 -25.51 11.47
N LEU A 223 6.20 -25.01 10.87
CA LEU A 223 4.83 -25.24 11.33
C LEU A 223 4.14 -26.41 10.59
N GLY A 224 4.89 -27.16 9.78
CA GLY A 224 4.38 -28.30 9.04
C GLY A 224 3.67 -27.97 7.71
N VAL A 225 3.78 -26.70 7.24
CA VAL A 225 3.20 -26.29 5.95
C VAL A 225 4.07 -26.78 4.80
N ASP A 226 3.45 -27.36 3.76
CA ASP A 226 4.17 -27.71 2.52
C ASP A 226 4.45 -26.42 1.71
N VAL A 227 5.71 -26.00 1.74
CA VAL A 227 6.19 -24.82 1.03
C VAL A 227 7.34 -25.21 0.11
N ARG A 228 7.23 -24.88 -1.16
CA ARG A 228 8.28 -25.08 -2.16
C ARG A 228 8.69 -23.75 -2.79
N LEU A 229 9.91 -23.32 -2.53
CA LEU A 229 10.52 -22.17 -3.20
C LEU A 229 10.83 -22.53 -4.65
N ALA A 230 10.36 -21.74 -5.60
CA ALA A 230 10.69 -21.85 -7.02
C ALA A 230 11.91 -21.02 -7.39
N ASP A 231 11.96 -19.79 -6.89
CA ASP A 231 13.07 -18.85 -7.01
C ASP A 231 12.95 -17.77 -5.91
N PRO A 232 13.85 -16.78 -5.81
CA PRO A 232 13.82 -15.75 -4.78
C PRO A 232 12.51 -14.97 -4.67
N HIS A 233 11.69 -14.96 -5.73
CA HIS A 233 10.45 -14.19 -5.80
C HIS A 233 9.18 -15.05 -5.78
N ARG A 234 9.30 -16.38 -6.02
CA ARG A 234 8.13 -17.24 -6.21
C ARG A 234 8.18 -18.46 -5.33
N LEU A 235 7.10 -18.72 -4.66
CA LEU A 235 6.93 -19.93 -3.86
C LEU A 235 5.53 -20.52 -4.02
N TYR A 236 5.45 -21.84 -3.90
CA TYR A 236 4.20 -22.59 -3.84
C TYR A 236 3.92 -22.97 -2.39
N ILE A 237 2.68 -22.75 -1.96
CA ILE A 237 2.17 -23.19 -0.66
C ILE A 237 1.01 -24.14 -0.93
N SER A 238 1.08 -25.36 -0.38
CA SER A 238 0.03 -26.35 -0.48
C SER A 238 -0.67 -26.50 0.87
N GLY A 239 -1.98 -26.32 0.86
CA GLY A 239 -2.84 -26.62 2.01
C GLY A 239 -3.39 -28.06 1.93
N PRO A 240 -4.21 -28.48 2.92
CA PRO A 240 -4.73 -29.82 3.09
C PRO A 240 -5.64 -30.31 1.95
#